data_368765626a98aa30a044d60cef293bdf
#
_entry.id   368765626a98aa30a044d60cef293bdf
#
_cell.length_a   1.000
_cell.length_b   1.000
_cell.length_c   1.000
_cell.angle_alpha   90.00
_cell.angle_beta   90.00
_cell.angle_gamma   90.00
#
_symmetry.space_group_name_H-M   'P 1'
#
loop_
_entity.id
_entity.type
_entity.pdbx_description
1 polymer ?
#
loop_
_entity_poly.entity_id
_entity_poly.type
_entity_poly.pdbx_seq_one_letter_code
_entity_poly.pdbx_strand_id
1 'polypeptide(L)'
;MTKQIEMTEELKQKFAEKFGEDTDSSKFYIFECRAFSTEAVHQGTIFDGATADQSILNGMADKINNTNENIGIHVMHNDNDLNIGRAFSARLAVDDNGHTALYAYCAILRDETSDSIINKIENNVLDEVSVQFVAEHAYCSECHWDYMGEDSTFENWWDKTCANGHTIGVDGCHLEMEGLANFSEISIVNRGAAKNPKILSQKKRSFFSEGELMSLAASGKTPEFLVATFNSKLENMRTDKTNVSLSAEQVEAMKAELAEMKKQLDLGEKIKGLEATLSEKEAAVSEKEAALAEKEAELKELNEKLSAAESEKKAVLEFLQEQVKKVALAAGKEKVEVPSDLGEISAMLSENQQILATLVPAGGVSKGMIGADENSKFNSAAIECYQVRN
;
A
#
# COMPACT_ATOMS: atom_id res chain seq x y z
N MET A 1 12.18 -25.41 -25.79
CA MET A 1 11.44 -24.10 -25.78
C MET A 1 12.42 -23.08 -25.28
N THR A 2 12.63 -21.99 -25.98
CA THR A 2 13.51 -20.91 -25.45
C THR A 2 12.81 -20.14 -24.38
N LYS A 3 13.56 -19.63 -23.39
CA LYS A 3 13.09 -18.69 -22.38
C LYS A 3 13.38 -17.23 -22.78
N GLN A 4 14.25 -17.04 -23.77
CA GLN A 4 14.46 -15.72 -24.34
C GLN A 4 13.20 -15.26 -25.08
N ILE A 5 12.73 -14.05 -24.76
CA ILE A 5 11.56 -13.44 -25.39
C ILE A 5 11.96 -12.56 -26.59
N GLU A 6 11.06 -12.45 -27.56
CA GLU A 6 11.12 -11.41 -28.58
C GLU A 6 10.43 -10.16 -28.06
N MET A 7 11.11 -9.02 -28.13
CA MET A 7 10.58 -7.77 -27.66
C MET A 7 9.52 -7.21 -28.61
N THR A 8 8.36 -6.84 -28.05
CA THR A 8 7.37 -5.99 -28.72
C THR A 8 7.92 -4.57 -28.87
N GLU A 9 7.30 -3.73 -29.69
CA GLU A 9 7.70 -2.33 -29.82
C GLU A 9 7.61 -1.58 -28.48
N GLU A 10 6.60 -1.87 -27.67
CA GLU A 10 6.47 -1.31 -26.32
C GLU A 10 7.66 -1.72 -25.42
N LEU A 11 8.03 -2.98 -25.41
CA LEU A 11 9.18 -3.45 -24.63
C LEU A 11 10.50 -2.88 -25.13
N LYS A 12 10.66 -2.67 -26.44
CA LYS A 12 11.84 -1.99 -27.01
C LYS A 12 11.92 -0.55 -26.53
N GLN A 13 10.80 0.15 -26.50
CA GLN A 13 10.75 1.51 -25.96
C GLN A 13 11.16 1.53 -24.47
N LYS A 14 10.56 0.70 -23.63
CA LYS A 14 10.91 0.59 -22.21
C LYS A 14 12.36 0.18 -21.97
N PHE A 15 12.89 -0.69 -22.82
CA PHE A 15 14.30 -1.05 -22.80
C PHE A 15 15.18 0.17 -23.12
N ALA A 16 14.87 0.91 -24.17
CA ALA A 16 15.60 2.12 -24.53
C ALA A 16 15.53 3.20 -23.46
N GLU A 17 14.38 3.41 -22.84
CA GLU A 17 14.20 4.33 -21.71
C GLU A 17 15.10 3.96 -20.51
N LYS A 18 15.32 2.67 -20.27
CA LYS A 18 16.09 2.15 -19.12
C LYS A 18 17.58 2.04 -19.37
N PHE A 19 17.98 1.62 -20.59
CA PHE A 19 19.37 1.36 -20.95
C PHE A 19 19.99 2.46 -21.85
N GLY A 20 19.17 3.33 -22.40
CA GLY A 20 19.55 4.37 -23.38
C GLY A 20 19.20 3.96 -24.81
N GLU A 21 18.82 4.95 -25.62
CA GLU A 21 18.35 4.76 -27.00
C GLU A 21 19.42 4.10 -27.91
N ASP A 22 20.69 4.38 -27.67
CA ASP A 22 21.81 3.84 -28.46
C ASP A 22 22.23 2.41 -28.03
N THR A 23 21.58 1.82 -27.03
CA THR A 23 21.93 0.49 -26.51
C THR A 23 21.40 -0.62 -27.42
N ASP A 24 22.32 -1.42 -27.94
CA ASP A 24 21.99 -2.56 -28.79
C ASP A 24 21.38 -3.70 -27.98
N SER A 25 20.06 -3.85 -28.03
CA SER A 25 19.32 -4.88 -27.31
C SER A 25 19.68 -6.30 -27.74
N SER A 26 20.28 -6.52 -28.92
CA SER A 26 20.69 -7.84 -29.38
C SER A 26 21.82 -8.45 -28.55
N LYS A 27 22.56 -7.60 -27.82
CA LYS A 27 23.61 -7.99 -26.88
C LYS A 27 23.08 -8.51 -25.54
N PHE A 28 21.77 -8.49 -25.37
CA PHE A 28 21.14 -8.90 -24.12
C PHE A 28 20.32 -10.18 -24.29
N TYR A 29 20.34 -10.99 -23.26
CA TYR A 29 19.40 -12.07 -23.06
C TYR A 29 18.19 -11.53 -22.32
N ILE A 30 17.04 -11.48 -22.96
CA ILE A 30 15.82 -10.87 -22.43
C ILE A 30 14.83 -11.97 -22.10
N PHE A 31 14.30 -11.94 -20.88
CA PHE A 31 13.34 -12.93 -20.39
C PHE A 31 12.28 -12.29 -19.50
N GLU A 32 11.15 -12.94 -19.35
CA GLU A 32 10.10 -12.60 -18.41
C GLU A 32 10.15 -13.59 -17.24
N CYS A 33 9.96 -13.10 -16.02
CA CYS A 33 9.81 -13.94 -14.85
C CYS A 33 8.60 -13.53 -14.00
N ARG A 34 7.96 -14.51 -13.34
CA ARG A 34 7.08 -14.30 -12.20
C ARG A 34 7.98 -14.20 -10.98
N ALA A 35 8.17 -12.98 -10.47
CA ALA A 35 9.19 -12.70 -9.47
C ALA A 35 8.69 -12.88 -8.04
N PHE A 36 7.46 -12.42 -7.74
CA PHE A 36 6.86 -12.44 -6.41
C PHE A 36 5.33 -12.47 -6.48
N SER A 37 4.65 -12.74 -5.36
CA SER A 37 3.18 -12.68 -5.30
C SER A 37 2.69 -12.46 -3.87
N THR A 38 1.39 -12.16 -3.72
CA THR A 38 0.71 -12.06 -2.41
C THR A 38 0.48 -13.41 -1.73
N GLU A 39 0.84 -14.54 -2.36
CA GLU A 39 0.80 -15.85 -1.72
C GLU A 39 1.88 -15.96 -0.63
N ALA A 40 1.58 -16.79 0.39
CA ALA A 40 2.53 -17.08 1.46
C ALA A 40 3.86 -17.62 0.94
N VAL A 41 4.96 -17.10 1.43
CA VAL A 41 6.31 -17.56 1.07
C VAL A 41 6.69 -18.84 1.82
N HIS A 42 7.59 -19.64 1.24
CA HIS A 42 8.09 -20.89 1.82
C HIS A 42 9.60 -20.86 1.87
N GLN A 43 10.15 -20.34 2.96
CA GLN A 43 11.59 -20.10 3.09
C GLN A 43 12.27 -20.87 4.23
N GLY A 44 11.51 -21.47 5.13
CA GLY A 44 12.05 -22.16 6.31
C GLY A 44 12.79 -21.24 7.29
N THR A 45 12.53 -19.94 7.25
CA THR A 45 13.10 -18.88 8.12
C THR A 45 11.97 -18.21 8.90
N ILE A 46 12.24 -17.05 9.51
CA ILE A 46 11.19 -16.21 10.11
C ILE A 46 10.12 -15.79 9.11
N PHE A 47 10.44 -15.75 7.82
CA PHE A 47 9.50 -15.40 6.75
C PHE A 47 8.71 -16.59 6.20
N ASP A 48 8.86 -17.81 6.78
CA ASP A 48 8.05 -18.94 6.34
C ASP A 48 6.57 -18.70 6.66
N GLY A 49 5.72 -18.83 5.66
CA GLY A 49 4.30 -18.48 5.76
C GLY A 49 3.99 -16.98 5.64
N ALA A 50 5.00 -16.10 5.59
CA ALA A 50 4.78 -14.66 5.47
C ALA A 50 4.03 -14.30 4.20
N THR A 51 3.13 -13.33 4.30
CA THR A 51 2.37 -12.77 3.19
C THR A 51 2.79 -11.33 2.93
N ALA A 52 2.66 -10.88 1.69
CA ALA A 52 2.85 -9.50 1.31
C ALA A 52 1.53 -8.93 0.79
N ASP A 53 1.24 -7.72 1.18
CA ASP A 53 0.06 -7.02 0.67
C ASP A 53 0.26 -6.49 -0.76
N GLN A 54 -0.81 -5.94 -1.33
CA GLN A 54 -0.82 -5.39 -2.68
C GLN A 54 0.10 -4.16 -2.81
N SER A 55 0.31 -3.38 -1.74
CA SER A 55 1.12 -2.16 -1.75
C SER A 55 2.58 -2.46 -2.05
N ILE A 56 3.11 -3.57 -1.50
CA ILE A 56 4.48 -4.05 -1.76
C ILE A 56 4.65 -4.36 -3.25
N LEU A 57 3.72 -5.09 -3.87
CA LEU A 57 3.81 -5.45 -5.27
C LEU A 57 3.68 -4.23 -6.19
N ASN A 58 2.80 -3.29 -5.86
CA ASN A 58 2.67 -2.02 -6.56
C ASN A 58 3.99 -1.24 -6.49
N GLY A 59 4.57 -1.08 -5.30
CA GLY A 59 5.84 -0.40 -5.11
C GLY A 59 7.00 -1.06 -5.87
N MET A 60 7.06 -2.41 -5.91
CA MET A 60 8.06 -3.13 -6.71
C MET A 60 7.90 -2.86 -8.20
N ALA A 61 6.66 -2.92 -8.72
CA ALA A 61 6.38 -2.65 -10.12
C ALA A 61 6.74 -1.20 -10.49
N ASP A 62 6.39 -0.24 -9.64
CA ASP A 62 6.71 1.18 -9.83
C ASP A 62 8.22 1.42 -9.85
N LYS A 63 8.98 0.81 -8.93
CA LYS A 63 10.46 0.92 -8.92
C LYS A 63 11.09 0.32 -10.18
N ILE A 64 10.61 -0.82 -10.67
CA ILE A 64 11.11 -1.39 -11.93
C ILE A 64 10.80 -0.46 -13.12
N ASN A 65 9.58 0.06 -13.19
CA ASN A 65 9.11 0.91 -14.28
C ASN A 65 9.69 2.34 -14.22
N ASN A 66 10.19 2.79 -13.06
CA ASN A 66 10.83 4.09 -12.92
C ASN A 66 12.23 4.07 -13.54
N THR A 67 12.46 4.91 -14.55
CA THR A 67 13.74 4.98 -15.28
C THR A 67 14.93 5.40 -14.39
N ASN A 68 14.67 6.11 -13.29
CA ASN A 68 15.70 6.56 -12.35
C ASN A 68 16.10 5.50 -11.32
N GLU A 69 15.32 4.43 -11.18
CA GLU A 69 15.61 3.33 -10.26
C GLU A 69 16.37 2.22 -11.00
N ASN A 70 17.20 1.51 -10.27
CA ASN A 70 18.01 0.43 -10.83
C ASN A 70 17.82 -0.87 -10.04
N ILE A 71 16.93 -1.74 -10.52
CA ILE A 71 16.74 -3.06 -9.95
C ILE A 71 17.64 -4.04 -10.66
N GLY A 72 18.71 -4.45 -9.97
CA GLY A 72 19.74 -5.34 -10.50
C GLY A 72 19.26 -6.79 -10.66
N ILE A 73 19.88 -7.49 -11.60
CA ILE A 73 19.78 -8.96 -11.67
C ILE A 73 21.04 -9.53 -11.10
N HIS A 74 20.91 -10.28 -10.00
CA HIS A 74 22.00 -10.96 -9.31
C HIS A 74 21.91 -12.49 -9.45
N VAL A 75 22.87 -13.19 -8.89
CA VAL A 75 22.88 -14.64 -8.79
C VAL A 75 23.01 -15.03 -7.33
N MET A 76 22.08 -15.82 -6.81
CA MET A 76 22.10 -16.37 -5.45
C MET A 76 22.17 -15.31 -4.34
N HIS A 77 21.58 -14.12 -4.54
CA HIS A 77 21.62 -13.01 -3.57
C HIS A 77 23.06 -12.61 -3.16
N ASN A 78 23.99 -12.69 -4.11
CA ASN A 78 25.39 -12.34 -3.80
C ASN A 78 25.63 -10.85 -4.06
N ASP A 79 25.52 -10.05 -3.01
CA ASP A 79 25.71 -8.59 -3.05
C ASP A 79 27.19 -8.18 -3.26
N ASN A 80 28.13 -9.15 -3.19
CA ASN A 80 29.57 -8.88 -3.42
C ASN A 80 29.93 -8.92 -4.92
N ASP A 81 29.07 -9.50 -5.76
CA ASP A 81 29.28 -9.56 -7.19
C ASP A 81 28.55 -8.41 -7.89
N LEU A 82 29.02 -8.04 -9.07
CA LEU A 82 28.35 -7.05 -9.91
C LEU A 82 27.05 -7.64 -10.48
N ASN A 83 26.06 -6.78 -10.69
CA ASN A 83 24.83 -7.17 -11.39
C ASN A 83 25.19 -7.68 -12.79
N ILE A 84 24.59 -8.78 -13.17
CA ILE A 84 24.70 -9.31 -14.53
C ILE A 84 23.70 -8.72 -15.52
N GLY A 85 22.73 -7.95 -15.00
CA GLY A 85 21.64 -7.36 -15.78
C GLY A 85 20.74 -6.45 -14.95
N ARG A 86 19.60 -6.08 -15.53
CA ARG A 86 18.58 -5.22 -14.88
C ARG A 86 17.17 -5.63 -15.26
N ALA A 87 16.23 -5.43 -14.35
CA ALA A 87 14.82 -5.38 -14.68
C ALA A 87 14.46 -4.02 -15.30
N PHE A 88 13.69 -4.03 -16.40
CA PHE A 88 13.39 -2.80 -17.14
C PHE A 88 11.91 -2.51 -17.36
N SER A 89 11.05 -3.51 -17.14
CA SER A 89 9.59 -3.35 -17.19
C SER A 89 8.93 -4.34 -16.25
N ALA A 90 7.82 -3.96 -15.65
CA ALA A 90 7.04 -4.85 -14.79
C ALA A 90 5.55 -4.62 -14.97
N ARG A 91 4.79 -5.67 -14.71
CA ARG A 91 3.33 -5.64 -14.65
C ARG A 91 2.83 -6.52 -13.50
N LEU A 92 1.66 -6.20 -13.01
CA LEU A 92 0.94 -7.05 -12.07
C LEU A 92 -0.16 -7.82 -12.81
N ALA A 93 -0.40 -9.04 -12.39
CA ALA A 93 -1.54 -9.83 -12.87
C ALA A 93 -2.06 -10.73 -11.75
N VAL A 94 -3.36 -10.92 -11.73
CA VAL A 94 -4.01 -11.85 -10.81
C VAL A 94 -3.92 -13.25 -11.41
N ASP A 95 -3.46 -14.22 -10.62
CA ASP A 95 -3.40 -15.62 -11.04
C ASP A 95 -4.75 -16.34 -10.85
N ASP A 96 -4.80 -17.60 -11.29
CA ASP A 96 -6.03 -18.41 -11.24
C ASP A 96 -6.57 -18.66 -9.80
N ASN A 97 -5.73 -18.44 -8.79
CA ASN A 97 -6.10 -18.60 -7.37
C ASN A 97 -6.54 -17.26 -6.73
N GLY A 98 -6.53 -16.17 -7.48
CA GLY A 98 -6.91 -14.83 -7.01
C GLY A 98 -5.77 -14.05 -6.33
N HIS A 99 -4.53 -14.55 -6.38
CA HIS A 99 -3.37 -13.84 -5.87
C HIS A 99 -2.77 -12.92 -6.92
N THR A 100 -2.39 -11.73 -6.50
CA THR A 100 -1.64 -10.82 -7.36
C THR A 100 -0.18 -11.27 -7.45
N ALA A 101 0.36 -11.30 -8.66
CA ALA A 101 1.76 -11.64 -8.92
C ALA A 101 2.47 -10.53 -9.71
N LEU A 102 3.73 -10.31 -9.37
CA LEU A 102 4.65 -9.42 -10.06
C LEU A 102 5.34 -10.18 -11.20
N TYR A 103 5.17 -9.70 -12.41
CA TYR A 103 5.87 -10.16 -13.59
C TYR A 103 6.88 -9.09 -14.01
N ALA A 104 8.14 -9.48 -14.15
CA ALA A 104 9.22 -8.58 -14.53
C ALA A 104 9.88 -9.00 -15.84
N TYR A 105 10.16 -8.02 -16.70
CA TYR A 105 11.01 -8.19 -17.89
C TYR A 105 12.43 -7.79 -17.52
N CYS A 106 13.34 -8.72 -17.69
CA CYS A 106 14.73 -8.66 -17.29
C CYS A 106 15.66 -8.79 -18.49
N ALA A 107 16.76 -8.06 -18.47
CA ALA A 107 17.80 -8.10 -19.50
C ALA A 107 19.15 -8.41 -18.86
N ILE A 108 19.80 -9.50 -19.27
CA ILE A 108 21.15 -9.90 -18.87
C ILE A 108 22.10 -9.61 -20.03
N LEU A 109 23.20 -8.89 -19.77
CA LEU A 109 24.21 -8.66 -20.78
C LEU A 109 24.88 -10.00 -21.16
N ARG A 110 25.00 -10.30 -22.45
CA ARG A 110 25.73 -11.47 -22.95
C ARG A 110 27.23 -11.17 -22.92
N ASP A 111 27.91 -11.79 -21.99
CA ASP A 111 29.35 -11.73 -21.82
C ASP A 111 29.90 -13.06 -21.27
N GLU A 112 31.21 -13.17 -21.12
CA GLU A 112 31.87 -14.40 -20.64
C GLU A 112 31.37 -14.80 -19.23
N THR A 113 30.97 -13.85 -18.40
CA THR A 113 30.50 -14.11 -17.01
C THR A 113 29.07 -14.63 -17.02
N SER A 114 28.19 -14.02 -17.77
CA SER A 114 26.75 -14.32 -17.78
C SER A 114 26.35 -15.47 -18.72
N ASP A 115 27.15 -15.78 -19.74
CA ASP A 115 26.81 -16.81 -20.74
C ASP A 115 26.61 -18.21 -20.11
N SER A 116 27.37 -18.54 -19.06
CA SER A 116 27.15 -19.81 -18.34
C SER A 116 25.81 -19.86 -17.62
N ILE A 117 25.35 -18.74 -17.06
CA ILE A 117 24.05 -18.59 -16.39
C ILE A 117 22.93 -18.67 -17.43
N ILE A 118 23.07 -17.94 -18.54
CA ILE A 118 22.11 -17.95 -19.65
C ILE A 118 21.92 -19.40 -20.19
N ASN A 119 23.02 -20.14 -20.38
CA ASN A 119 22.96 -21.54 -20.80
C ASN A 119 22.20 -22.43 -19.80
N LYS A 120 22.38 -22.22 -18.49
CA LYS A 120 21.63 -22.97 -17.46
C LYS A 120 20.14 -22.62 -17.47
N ILE A 121 19.79 -21.35 -17.71
CA ILE A 121 18.40 -20.90 -17.85
C ILE A 121 17.75 -21.56 -19.07
N GLU A 122 18.39 -21.50 -20.22
CA GLU A 122 17.86 -22.09 -21.47
C GLU A 122 17.67 -23.61 -21.39
N ASN A 123 18.50 -24.28 -20.61
CA ASN A 123 18.43 -25.73 -20.43
C ASN A 123 17.60 -26.14 -19.18
N ASN A 124 16.85 -25.20 -18.55
CA ASN A 124 16.03 -25.42 -17.36
C ASN A 124 16.81 -25.98 -16.15
N VAL A 125 18.09 -25.68 -16.04
CA VAL A 125 18.90 -26.00 -14.87
C VAL A 125 18.72 -24.93 -13.78
N LEU A 126 18.55 -23.66 -14.19
CA LEU A 126 18.19 -22.54 -13.35
C LEU A 126 16.92 -21.92 -13.94
N ASP A 127 15.81 -22.03 -13.24
CA ASP A 127 14.54 -21.52 -13.72
C ASP A 127 13.73 -20.77 -12.66
N GLU A 128 14.29 -20.61 -11.46
CA GLU A 128 13.65 -19.87 -10.38
C GLU A 128 14.34 -18.55 -10.10
N VAL A 129 13.56 -17.60 -9.62
CA VAL A 129 14.03 -16.28 -9.19
C VAL A 129 13.63 -16.01 -7.75
N SER A 130 14.27 -15.06 -7.13
CA SER A 130 13.93 -14.56 -5.80
C SER A 130 14.05 -13.04 -5.79
N VAL A 131 13.38 -12.37 -4.87
CA VAL A 131 13.44 -10.91 -4.69
C VAL A 131 14.03 -10.58 -3.33
N GLN A 132 14.75 -9.46 -3.26
CA GLN A 132 15.21 -8.91 -1.98
C GLN A 132 14.57 -7.54 -1.78
N PHE A 133 13.79 -7.40 -0.72
CA PHE A 133 13.11 -6.17 -0.37
C PHE A 133 13.02 -5.98 1.13
N VAL A 134 12.71 -4.78 1.55
CA VAL A 134 12.39 -4.41 2.92
C VAL A 134 10.97 -3.83 2.94
N ALA A 135 10.10 -4.40 3.76
CA ALA A 135 8.77 -3.86 4.00
C ALA A 135 8.86 -2.66 4.95
N GLU A 136 7.89 -1.75 4.91
CA GLU A 136 7.75 -0.68 5.89
C GLU A 136 7.29 -1.24 7.23
N HIS A 137 6.39 -2.22 7.19
CA HIS A 137 5.82 -2.89 8.36
C HIS A 137 5.85 -4.40 8.18
N ALA A 138 6.00 -5.11 9.29
CA ALA A 138 5.91 -6.57 9.35
C ALA A 138 5.11 -6.96 10.59
N TYR A 139 3.82 -7.18 10.41
CA TYR A 139 2.88 -7.41 11.50
C TYR A 139 2.81 -8.90 11.87
N CYS A 140 2.64 -9.15 13.16
CA CYS A 140 2.25 -10.46 13.66
C CYS A 140 0.80 -10.75 13.27
N SER A 141 0.51 -11.85 12.56
CA SER A 141 -0.84 -12.20 12.11
C SER A 141 -1.86 -12.38 13.25
N GLU A 142 -1.39 -12.70 14.46
CA GLU A 142 -2.27 -12.96 15.62
C GLU A 142 -2.67 -11.70 16.38
N CYS A 143 -1.80 -10.69 16.45
CA CYS A 143 -2.06 -9.52 17.30
C CYS A 143 -1.73 -8.18 16.63
N HIS A 144 -1.29 -8.21 15.38
CA HIS A 144 -0.94 -7.02 14.60
C HIS A 144 0.17 -6.15 15.23
N TRP A 145 1.01 -6.74 16.10
CA TRP A 145 2.20 -6.08 16.61
C TRP A 145 3.25 -5.98 15.52
N ASP A 146 3.86 -4.82 15.36
CA ASP A 146 4.79 -4.53 14.27
C ASP A 146 6.23 -4.85 14.63
N TYR A 147 6.82 -5.83 13.96
CA TYR A 147 8.24 -6.17 14.10
C TYR A 147 9.18 -5.09 13.58
N MET A 148 8.71 -4.14 12.74
CA MET A 148 9.48 -3.00 12.24
C MET A 148 9.22 -1.73 13.09
N GLY A 149 8.31 -1.79 14.07
CA GLY A 149 7.96 -0.69 14.96
C GLY A 149 9.07 -0.32 15.95
N GLU A 150 8.95 0.87 16.56
CA GLU A 150 9.92 1.41 17.52
C GLU A 150 10.10 0.54 18.77
N ASP A 151 9.06 -0.20 19.17
CA ASP A 151 9.08 -1.09 20.33
C ASP A 151 9.70 -2.48 20.03
N SER A 152 10.08 -2.74 18.78
CA SER A 152 10.69 -4.00 18.37
C SER A 152 12.18 -4.02 18.74
N THR A 153 12.62 -5.16 19.24
CA THR A 153 14.02 -5.38 19.62
C THR A 153 14.64 -6.49 18.77
N PHE A 154 15.98 -6.60 18.83
CA PHE A 154 16.70 -7.67 18.16
C PHE A 154 16.26 -9.05 18.70
N GLU A 155 15.96 -9.17 19.98
CA GLU A 155 15.49 -10.40 20.61
C GLU A 155 14.16 -10.88 20.00
N ASN A 156 13.21 -9.95 19.71
CA ASN A 156 11.95 -10.31 19.05
C ASN A 156 12.17 -11.01 17.70
N TRP A 157 13.11 -10.48 16.90
CA TRP A 157 13.50 -11.08 15.62
C TRP A 157 14.25 -12.40 15.80
N TRP A 158 15.16 -12.47 16.79
CA TRP A 158 15.96 -13.65 17.03
C TRP A 158 15.12 -14.82 17.55
N ASP A 159 14.26 -14.56 18.53
CA ASP A 159 13.35 -15.54 19.13
C ASP A 159 12.08 -15.75 18.30
N LYS A 160 11.91 -14.99 17.22
CA LYS A 160 10.71 -15.00 16.35
C LYS A 160 9.42 -14.75 17.13
N THR A 161 9.49 -14.00 18.22
CA THR A 161 8.37 -13.84 19.15
C THR A 161 8.06 -12.35 19.32
N CYS A 162 6.81 -11.96 19.07
CA CYS A 162 6.33 -10.60 19.26
C CYS A 162 6.21 -10.24 20.75
N ALA A 163 6.10 -8.97 21.08
CA ALA A 163 5.97 -8.50 22.47
C ALA A 163 4.75 -9.09 23.21
N ASN A 164 3.73 -9.56 22.47
CA ASN A 164 2.54 -10.23 23.04
C ASN A 164 2.69 -11.76 23.19
N GLY A 165 3.89 -12.30 22.92
CA GLY A 165 4.23 -13.70 23.13
C GLY A 165 3.83 -14.66 22.01
N HIS A 166 3.38 -14.19 20.85
CA HIS A 166 3.12 -15.05 19.70
C HIS A 166 4.42 -15.35 18.96
N THR A 167 4.65 -16.62 18.64
CA THR A 167 5.89 -17.06 17.97
C THR A 167 5.60 -17.42 16.53
N ILE A 168 6.34 -16.82 15.59
CA ILE A 168 6.21 -17.08 14.16
C ILE A 168 6.48 -18.57 13.86
N GLY A 169 5.58 -19.18 13.09
CA GLY A 169 5.61 -20.61 12.75
C GLY A 169 4.93 -21.52 13.76
N VAL A 170 4.43 -20.99 14.88
CA VAL A 170 3.65 -21.73 15.88
C VAL A 170 2.17 -21.40 15.75
N ASP A 171 1.30 -22.39 15.78
CA ASP A 171 -0.16 -22.26 15.72
C ASP A 171 -0.68 -21.45 14.52
N GLY A 172 0.10 -21.40 13.43
CA GLY A 172 -0.25 -20.64 12.22
C GLY A 172 0.19 -19.17 12.22
N CYS A 173 0.79 -18.71 13.31
CA CYS A 173 1.32 -17.35 13.41
C CYS A 173 2.39 -17.12 12.33
N HIS A 174 2.27 -16.02 11.57
CA HIS A 174 3.18 -15.62 10.50
C HIS A 174 3.31 -14.10 10.42
N LEU A 175 4.17 -13.62 9.53
CA LEU A 175 4.32 -12.19 9.28
C LEU A 175 3.38 -11.77 8.14
N GLU A 176 2.71 -10.65 8.35
CA GLU A 176 1.97 -9.91 7.32
C GLU A 176 2.76 -8.64 6.99
N MET A 177 3.35 -8.61 5.78
CA MET A 177 4.20 -7.52 5.35
C MET A 177 3.39 -6.48 4.58
N GLU A 178 3.57 -5.19 4.93
CA GLU A 178 2.85 -4.06 4.35
C GLU A 178 3.80 -2.91 4.03
N GLY A 179 3.56 -2.21 2.91
CA GLY A 179 4.38 -1.11 2.45
C GLY A 179 5.77 -1.54 1.96
N LEU A 180 6.36 -0.80 1.03
CA LEU A 180 7.66 -1.09 0.45
C LEU A 180 8.68 0.00 0.81
N ALA A 181 9.52 -0.24 1.81
CA ALA A 181 10.60 0.66 2.17
C ALA A 181 11.76 0.59 1.15
N ASN A 182 12.15 -0.61 0.72
CA ASN A 182 13.18 -0.79 -0.28
C ASN A 182 12.96 -2.04 -1.13
N PHE A 183 13.41 -1.98 -2.39
CA PHE A 183 13.48 -3.12 -3.30
C PHE A 183 14.82 -3.06 -4.03
N SER A 184 15.69 -4.01 -3.78
CA SER A 184 17.08 -3.95 -4.23
C SER A 184 17.35 -4.76 -5.49
N GLU A 185 16.79 -5.98 -5.60
CA GLU A 185 17.18 -6.88 -6.68
C GLU A 185 16.15 -7.97 -7.00
N ILE A 186 16.35 -8.57 -8.18
CA ILE A 186 15.80 -9.87 -8.55
C ILE A 186 16.99 -10.81 -8.77
N SER A 187 17.09 -11.89 -8.01
CA SER A 187 18.16 -12.88 -8.14
C SER A 187 17.70 -14.14 -8.85
N ILE A 188 18.58 -14.67 -9.71
CA ILE A 188 18.44 -16.03 -10.24
C ILE A 188 18.95 -16.99 -9.19
N VAL A 189 18.12 -17.92 -8.75
CA VAL A 189 18.42 -18.81 -7.61
C VAL A 189 18.13 -20.28 -7.95
N ASN A 190 18.70 -21.19 -7.15
CA ASN A 190 18.37 -22.61 -7.23
C ASN A 190 16.94 -22.92 -6.75
N ARG A 191 16.45 -22.12 -5.76
CA ARG A 191 15.12 -22.21 -5.20
C ARG A 191 14.68 -20.85 -4.67
N GLY A 192 13.58 -20.33 -5.20
CA GLY A 192 12.99 -19.09 -4.74
C GLY A 192 12.07 -19.29 -3.52
N ALA A 193 11.96 -18.27 -2.70
CA ALA A 193 11.11 -18.28 -1.50
C ALA A 193 9.62 -18.08 -1.82
N ALA A 194 9.31 -17.31 -2.88
CA ALA A 194 7.94 -17.07 -3.32
C ALA A 194 7.27 -18.35 -3.83
N LYS A 195 5.96 -18.31 -4.00
CA LYS A 195 5.23 -19.40 -4.63
C LYS A 195 5.39 -19.31 -6.15
N ASN A 196 5.90 -20.40 -6.77
CA ASN A 196 6.13 -20.50 -8.21
C ASN A 196 6.92 -19.33 -8.83
N PRO A 197 8.08 -18.94 -8.28
CA PRO A 197 8.88 -17.86 -8.81
C PRO A 197 9.69 -18.40 -9.99
N LYS A 198 9.25 -18.15 -11.21
CA LYS A 198 9.83 -18.83 -12.40
C LYS A 198 10.18 -17.88 -13.52
N ILE A 199 11.28 -18.18 -14.20
CA ILE A 199 11.58 -17.65 -15.53
C ILE A 199 10.67 -18.35 -16.52
N LEU A 200 9.85 -17.55 -17.22
CA LEU A 200 8.81 -18.05 -18.10
C LEU A 200 9.39 -18.51 -19.45
N SER A 201 8.88 -19.62 -19.96
CA SER A 201 9.18 -20.04 -21.32
C SER A 201 8.22 -19.37 -22.29
N GLN A 202 8.72 -18.93 -23.45
CA GLN A 202 7.81 -18.51 -24.52
C GLN A 202 6.89 -19.66 -24.91
N LYS A 203 5.59 -19.42 -24.85
CA LYS A 203 4.63 -20.27 -25.55
C LYS A 203 4.96 -20.17 -27.04
N LYS A 204 4.95 -21.30 -27.78
CA LYS A 204 5.06 -21.29 -29.25
C LYS A 204 4.17 -20.16 -29.78
N ARG A 205 4.71 -19.34 -30.69
CA ARG A 205 3.99 -18.26 -31.35
C ARG A 205 2.58 -18.69 -31.71
N SER A 206 1.58 -17.99 -31.26
CA SER A 206 0.24 -18.06 -31.83
C SER A 206 0.30 -17.54 -33.29
N PHE A 207 -0.59 -18.01 -34.14
CA PHE A 207 -0.69 -17.60 -35.53
C PHE A 207 -0.90 -16.09 -35.73
N PHE A 208 -1.32 -15.41 -34.65
CA PHE A 208 -1.46 -13.97 -34.53
C PHE A 208 -0.55 -13.45 -33.42
N SER A 209 0.10 -12.32 -33.65
CA SER A 209 0.83 -11.59 -32.59
C SER A 209 -0.16 -11.06 -31.55
N GLU A 210 0.30 -10.89 -30.33
CA GLU A 210 -0.51 -10.34 -29.23
C GLU A 210 -1.09 -8.95 -29.59
N GLY A 211 -0.34 -8.13 -30.32
CA GLY A 211 -0.79 -6.84 -30.84
C GLY A 211 -1.91 -6.97 -31.89
N GLU A 212 -1.86 -7.99 -32.75
CA GLU A 212 -2.96 -8.27 -33.70
C GLU A 212 -4.20 -8.76 -32.97
N LEU A 213 -4.07 -9.57 -31.91
CA LEU A 213 -5.20 -10.01 -31.06
C LEU A 213 -5.80 -8.85 -30.27
N MET A 214 -4.99 -7.98 -29.68
CA MET A 214 -5.47 -6.77 -29.00
C MET A 214 -6.13 -5.78 -29.97
N SER A 215 -5.57 -5.57 -31.16
CA SER A 215 -6.17 -4.74 -32.19
C SER A 215 -7.51 -5.30 -32.68
N LEU A 216 -7.62 -6.63 -32.82
CA LEU A 216 -8.86 -7.30 -33.20
C LEU A 216 -9.90 -7.23 -32.08
N ALA A 217 -9.50 -7.42 -30.81
CA ALA A 217 -10.38 -7.26 -29.64
C ALA A 217 -10.86 -5.80 -29.49
N ALA A 218 -9.95 -4.82 -29.63
CA ALA A 218 -10.28 -3.40 -29.55
C ALA A 218 -11.17 -2.91 -30.70
N SER A 219 -11.19 -3.62 -31.84
CA SER A 219 -12.03 -3.26 -33.00
C SER A 219 -13.52 -3.53 -32.80
N GLY A 220 -13.94 -4.17 -31.70
CA GLY A 220 -15.33 -4.54 -31.42
C GLY A 220 -15.96 -5.48 -32.47
N LYS A 221 -15.15 -6.20 -33.25
CA LYS A 221 -15.63 -7.07 -34.32
C LYS A 221 -16.08 -8.44 -33.78
N THR A 222 -17.13 -8.98 -34.37
CA THR A 222 -17.76 -10.22 -33.92
C THR A 222 -16.88 -11.46 -34.12
N PRO A 223 -17.12 -12.55 -33.37
CA PRO A 223 -16.41 -13.82 -33.54
C PRO A 223 -16.42 -14.34 -34.98
N GLU A 224 -17.50 -14.08 -35.75
CA GLU A 224 -17.60 -14.44 -37.14
C GLU A 224 -16.59 -13.72 -38.05
N PHE A 225 -16.27 -12.44 -37.71
CA PHE A 225 -15.25 -11.69 -38.43
C PHE A 225 -13.84 -12.27 -38.20
N LEU A 226 -13.55 -12.76 -36.99
CA LEU A 226 -12.29 -13.44 -36.68
C LEU A 226 -12.15 -14.76 -37.44
N VAL A 227 -13.24 -15.52 -37.53
CA VAL A 227 -13.29 -16.77 -38.33
C VAL A 227 -13.12 -16.47 -39.82
N ALA A 228 -13.76 -15.41 -40.33
CA ALA A 228 -13.62 -14.99 -41.73
C ALA A 228 -12.19 -14.53 -42.06
N THR A 229 -11.56 -13.77 -41.14
CA THR A 229 -10.16 -13.33 -41.30
C THR A 229 -9.20 -14.50 -41.26
N PHE A 230 -9.44 -15.46 -40.38
CA PHE A 230 -8.66 -16.72 -40.30
C PHE A 230 -8.81 -17.54 -41.58
N ASN A 231 -10.03 -17.74 -42.07
CA ASN A 231 -10.31 -18.46 -43.29
C ASN A 231 -9.70 -17.78 -44.52
N SER A 232 -9.74 -16.43 -44.59
CA SER A 232 -9.10 -15.65 -45.66
C SER A 232 -7.57 -15.80 -45.65
N LYS A 233 -6.95 -15.78 -44.45
CA LYS A 233 -5.49 -16.04 -44.32
C LYS A 233 -5.14 -17.48 -44.75
N LEU A 234 -6.00 -18.44 -44.41
CA LEU A 234 -5.85 -19.86 -44.82
C LEU A 234 -5.98 -20.05 -46.31
N GLU A 235 -6.93 -19.36 -46.97
CA GLU A 235 -7.10 -19.39 -48.42
C GLU A 235 -5.95 -18.72 -49.16
N ASN A 236 -5.43 -17.58 -48.63
CA ASN A 236 -4.24 -16.93 -49.18
C ASN A 236 -2.98 -17.83 -49.11
N MET A 237 -2.85 -18.62 -48.05
CA MET A 237 -1.77 -19.62 -47.93
C MET A 237 -1.98 -20.83 -48.89
N ARG A 238 -3.24 -21.16 -49.26
CA ARG A 238 -3.56 -22.22 -50.24
C ARG A 238 -3.36 -21.77 -51.69
N THR A 239 -3.46 -20.47 -51.96
CA THR A 239 -3.28 -19.91 -53.31
C THR A 239 -1.82 -19.62 -53.66
N ASP A 240 -0.92 -19.53 -52.68
CA ASP A 240 0.51 -19.55 -52.93
C ASP A 240 0.91 -20.96 -53.38
N LYS A 241 1.23 -21.11 -54.71
CA LYS A 241 1.49 -22.35 -55.41
C LYS A 241 2.79 -23.06 -55.00
N THR A 242 3.07 -23.19 -53.73
CA THR A 242 4.02 -24.16 -53.20
C THR A 242 3.24 -25.23 -52.45
N ASN A 243 3.28 -26.47 -52.95
CA ASN A 243 2.63 -27.66 -52.41
C ASN A 243 2.96 -27.91 -50.94
N VAL A 244 2.25 -27.25 -50.03
CA VAL A 244 2.24 -27.58 -48.61
C VAL A 244 0.90 -28.25 -48.32
N SER A 245 0.85 -29.57 -48.43
CA SER A 245 -0.23 -30.35 -47.83
C SER A 245 -0.10 -30.26 -46.33
N LEU A 246 -0.99 -29.48 -45.66
CA LEU A 246 -1.11 -29.46 -44.20
C LEU A 246 -1.39 -30.89 -43.71
N SER A 247 -0.58 -31.39 -42.78
CA SER A 247 -0.84 -32.66 -42.13
C SER A 247 -2.10 -32.59 -41.27
N ALA A 248 -2.77 -33.73 -41.06
CA ALA A 248 -3.94 -33.78 -40.16
C ALA A 248 -3.64 -33.24 -38.76
N GLU A 249 -2.42 -33.40 -38.26
CA GLU A 249 -1.94 -32.83 -36.98
C GLU A 249 -1.87 -31.31 -37.00
N GLN A 250 -1.48 -30.71 -38.13
CA GLN A 250 -1.45 -29.25 -38.27
C GLN A 250 -2.87 -28.65 -38.27
N VAL A 251 -3.82 -29.33 -38.90
CA VAL A 251 -5.24 -28.92 -38.91
C VAL A 251 -5.86 -29.01 -37.52
N GLU A 252 -5.55 -30.06 -36.75
CA GLU A 252 -6.04 -30.18 -35.36
C GLU A 252 -5.38 -29.15 -34.41
N ALA A 253 -4.09 -28.86 -34.58
CA ALA A 253 -3.43 -27.78 -33.84
C ALA A 253 -4.07 -26.42 -34.11
N MET A 254 -4.43 -26.13 -35.36
CA MET A 254 -5.11 -24.89 -35.74
C MET A 254 -6.53 -24.79 -35.19
N LYS A 255 -7.26 -25.89 -35.07
CA LYS A 255 -8.58 -25.91 -34.42
C LYS A 255 -8.49 -25.66 -32.91
N ALA A 256 -7.46 -26.22 -32.26
CA ALA A 256 -7.20 -25.96 -30.84
C ALA A 256 -6.85 -24.50 -30.58
N GLU A 257 -6.06 -23.87 -31.44
CA GLU A 257 -5.74 -22.43 -31.35
C GLU A 257 -6.99 -21.56 -31.55
N LEU A 258 -7.89 -21.93 -32.50
CA LEU A 258 -9.15 -21.22 -32.70
C LEU A 258 -10.08 -21.29 -31.47
N ALA A 259 -10.10 -22.43 -30.79
CA ALA A 259 -10.90 -22.62 -29.58
C ALA A 259 -10.34 -21.75 -28.43
N GLU A 260 -9.02 -21.67 -28.30
CA GLU A 260 -8.38 -20.81 -27.29
C GLU A 260 -8.57 -19.32 -27.59
N MET A 261 -8.51 -18.89 -28.85
CA MET A 261 -8.82 -17.52 -29.24
C MET A 261 -10.26 -17.12 -28.90
N LYS A 262 -11.24 -18.01 -29.06
CA LYS A 262 -12.64 -17.74 -28.65
C LYS A 262 -12.73 -17.53 -27.15
N LYS A 263 -12.02 -18.32 -26.36
CA LYS A 263 -11.96 -18.17 -24.90
C LYS A 263 -11.33 -16.84 -24.47
N GLN A 264 -10.28 -16.41 -25.17
CA GLN A 264 -9.62 -15.12 -24.92
C GLN A 264 -10.52 -13.92 -25.31
N LEU A 265 -11.34 -14.06 -26.34
CA LEU A 265 -12.32 -13.02 -26.72
C LEU A 265 -13.41 -12.84 -25.65
N ASP A 266 -13.93 -13.95 -25.11
CA ASP A 266 -14.88 -13.94 -23.97
C ASP A 266 -14.25 -13.27 -22.71
N LEU A 267 -12.97 -13.51 -22.49
CA LEU A 267 -12.21 -12.83 -21.42
C LEU A 267 -12.08 -11.32 -21.69
N GLY A 268 -11.84 -10.92 -22.95
CA GLY A 268 -11.76 -9.50 -23.34
C GLY A 268 -13.05 -8.73 -23.07
N GLU A 269 -14.22 -9.33 -23.29
CA GLU A 269 -15.51 -8.71 -22.96
C GLU A 269 -15.71 -8.58 -21.44
N LYS A 270 -15.28 -9.58 -20.67
CA LYS A 270 -15.29 -9.51 -19.20
C LYS A 270 -14.35 -8.45 -18.66
N ILE A 271 -13.15 -8.29 -19.25
CA ILE A 271 -12.18 -7.26 -18.88
C ILE A 271 -12.81 -5.87 -19.09
N LYS A 272 -13.42 -5.59 -20.25
CA LYS A 272 -14.12 -4.32 -20.48
C LYS A 272 -15.22 -4.04 -19.46
N GLY A 273 -15.99 -5.06 -19.06
CA GLY A 273 -17.00 -4.94 -18.02
C GLY A 273 -16.39 -4.62 -16.64
N LEU A 274 -15.25 -5.23 -16.33
CA LEU A 274 -14.52 -4.99 -15.08
C LEU A 274 -13.86 -3.61 -15.06
N GLU A 275 -13.31 -3.15 -16.18
CA GLU A 275 -12.73 -1.80 -16.32
C GLU A 275 -13.79 -0.71 -16.11
N ALA A 276 -14.99 -0.89 -16.67
CA ALA A 276 -16.11 0.02 -16.41
C ALA A 276 -16.48 0.05 -14.92
N THR A 277 -16.58 -1.13 -14.29
CA THR A 277 -16.89 -1.25 -12.85
C THR A 277 -15.76 -0.65 -11.99
N LEU A 278 -14.50 -0.81 -12.39
CA LEU A 278 -13.35 -0.24 -11.72
C LEU A 278 -13.42 1.30 -11.76
N SER A 279 -13.68 1.87 -12.93
CA SER A 279 -13.82 3.33 -13.10
C SER A 279 -14.95 3.91 -12.24
N GLU A 280 -16.10 3.21 -12.13
CA GLU A 280 -17.16 3.61 -11.23
C GLU A 280 -16.76 3.57 -9.76
N LYS A 281 -16.00 2.54 -9.36
CA LYS A 281 -15.51 2.41 -7.98
C LYS A 281 -14.44 3.45 -7.66
N GLU A 282 -13.54 3.75 -8.58
CA GLU A 282 -12.53 4.79 -8.43
C GLU A 282 -13.18 6.17 -8.23
N ALA A 283 -14.24 6.48 -8.99
CA ALA A 283 -15.01 7.71 -8.78
C ALA A 283 -15.66 7.74 -7.39
N ALA A 284 -16.24 6.63 -6.94
CA ALA A 284 -16.84 6.52 -5.62
C ALA A 284 -15.81 6.59 -4.47
N VAL A 285 -14.60 6.08 -4.68
CA VAL A 285 -13.48 6.22 -3.72
C VAL A 285 -13.08 7.68 -3.60
N SER A 286 -12.86 8.37 -4.73
CA SER A 286 -12.50 9.79 -4.75
C SER A 286 -13.54 10.67 -4.05
N GLU A 287 -14.84 10.38 -4.22
CA GLU A 287 -15.91 11.08 -3.51
C GLU A 287 -15.85 10.86 -1.99
N LYS A 288 -15.57 9.62 -1.57
CA LYS A 288 -15.44 9.30 -0.14
C LYS A 288 -14.18 9.91 0.48
N GLU A 289 -13.08 9.96 -0.24
CA GLU A 289 -11.84 10.62 0.20
C GLU A 289 -12.06 12.12 0.40
N ALA A 290 -12.77 12.78 -0.52
CA ALA A 290 -13.15 14.18 -0.34
C ALA A 290 -14.02 14.41 0.90
N ALA A 291 -15.03 13.53 1.12
CA ALA A 291 -15.88 13.59 2.30
C ALA A 291 -15.11 13.32 3.61
N LEU A 292 -14.12 12.42 3.57
CA LEU A 292 -13.25 12.13 4.70
C LEU A 292 -12.41 13.34 5.06
N ALA A 293 -11.78 13.99 4.07
CA ALA A 293 -10.98 15.19 4.28
C ALA A 293 -11.82 16.33 4.90
N GLU A 294 -13.09 16.49 4.50
CA GLU A 294 -14.01 17.45 5.11
C GLU A 294 -14.28 17.12 6.57
N LYS A 295 -14.51 15.84 6.90
CA LYS A 295 -14.73 15.39 8.28
C LYS A 295 -13.51 15.53 9.17
N GLU A 296 -12.32 15.31 8.63
CA GLU A 296 -11.06 15.52 9.34
C GLU A 296 -10.85 17.01 9.67
N ALA A 297 -11.21 17.90 8.75
CA ALA A 297 -11.17 19.34 8.98
C ALA A 297 -12.17 19.77 10.09
N GLU A 298 -13.41 19.25 10.06
CA GLU A 298 -14.41 19.48 11.11
C GLU A 298 -13.92 18.98 12.50
N LEU A 299 -13.33 17.79 12.54
CA LEU A 299 -12.77 17.21 13.77
C LEU A 299 -11.64 18.05 14.33
N LYS A 300 -10.77 18.56 13.48
CA LYS A 300 -9.67 19.44 13.89
C LYS A 300 -10.22 20.74 14.51
N GLU A 301 -11.19 21.37 13.86
CA GLU A 301 -11.84 22.58 14.39
C GLU A 301 -12.53 22.32 15.73
N LEU A 302 -13.19 21.17 15.85
CA LEU A 302 -13.88 20.80 17.10
C LEU A 302 -12.89 20.54 18.24
N ASN A 303 -11.76 19.91 17.96
CA ASN A 303 -10.69 19.69 18.94
C ASN A 303 -10.05 21.01 19.40
N GLU A 304 -9.85 21.96 18.48
CA GLU A 304 -9.36 23.29 18.84
C GLU A 304 -10.35 24.03 19.76
N LYS A 305 -11.66 23.96 19.48
CA LYS A 305 -12.71 24.53 20.34
C LYS A 305 -12.78 23.84 21.69
N LEU A 306 -12.61 22.49 21.72
CA LEU A 306 -12.59 21.74 22.97
C LEU A 306 -11.41 22.15 23.85
N SER A 307 -10.22 22.25 23.28
CA SER A 307 -9.01 22.68 23.99
C SER A 307 -9.13 24.10 24.56
N ALA A 308 -9.72 25.01 23.78
CA ALA A 308 -9.99 26.37 24.25
C ALA A 308 -10.99 26.38 25.44
N ALA A 309 -12.09 25.63 25.33
CA ALA A 309 -13.09 25.53 26.41
C ALA A 309 -12.53 24.87 27.68
N GLU A 310 -11.66 23.86 27.53
CA GLU A 310 -10.96 23.26 28.69
C GLU A 310 -10.01 24.24 29.35
N SER A 311 -9.31 25.07 28.60
CA SER A 311 -8.44 26.12 29.11
C SER A 311 -9.24 27.19 29.85
N GLU A 312 -10.35 27.64 29.28
CA GLU A 312 -11.27 28.59 29.95
C GLU A 312 -11.87 28.01 31.23
N LYS A 313 -12.32 26.76 31.20
CA LYS A 313 -12.83 26.04 32.36
C LYS A 313 -11.79 25.99 33.48
N LYS A 314 -10.54 25.71 33.18
CA LYS A 314 -9.43 25.68 34.14
C LYS A 314 -9.18 27.04 34.74
N ALA A 315 -9.14 28.09 33.92
CA ALA A 315 -8.96 29.47 34.42
C ALA A 315 -10.08 29.91 35.33
N VAL A 316 -11.34 29.61 35.02
CA VAL A 316 -12.50 29.89 35.85
C VAL A 316 -12.41 29.12 37.18
N LEU A 317 -12.01 27.84 37.12
CA LEU A 317 -11.85 27.02 38.32
C LEU A 317 -10.79 27.59 39.25
N GLU A 318 -9.62 27.95 38.74
CA GLU A 318 -8.53 28.57 39.50
C GLU A 318 -8.97 29.91 40.13
N PHE A 319 -9.68 30.73 39.36
CA PHE A 319 -10.25 31.98 39.87
C PHE A 319 -11.22 31.75 41.02
N LEU A 320 -12.17 30.84 40.88
CA LEU A 320 -13.14 30.49 41.92
C LEU A 320 -12.47 29.94 43.17
N GLN A 321 -11.48 29.07 43.03
CA GLN A 321 -10.70 28.54 44.15
C GLN A 321 -9.99 29.65 44.91
N GLU A 322 -9.44 30.63 44.20
CA GLU A 322 -8.82 31.81 44.84
C GLU A 322 -9.82 32.68 45.60
N GLN A 323 -11.03 32.89 45.01
CA GLN A 323 -12.11 33.63 45.72
C GLN A 323 -12.55 32.90 46.98
N VAL A 324 -12.75 31.56 46.90
CA VAL A 324 -13.11 30.78 48.11
C VAL A 324 -12.06 30.91 49.21
N LYS A 325 -10.76 30.84 48.85
CA LYS A 325 -9.67 31.06 49.84
C LYS A 325 -9.75 32.41 50.47
N LYS A 326 -9.95 33.49 49.70
CA LYS A 326 -10.06 34.86 50.20
C LYS A 326 -11.26 35.03 51.16
N VAL A 327 -12.43 34.53 50.79
CA VAL A 327 -13.65 34.60 51.59
C VAL A 327 -13.54 33.75 52.85
N ALA A 328 -12.95 32.60 52.81
CA ALA A 328 -12.74 31.71 53.95
C ALA A 328 -11.75 32.32 54.96
N LEU A 329 -10.66 32.92 54.48
CA LEU A 329 -9.72 33.67 55.35
C LEU A 329 -10.41 34.84 56.04
N ALA A 330 -11.23 35.59 55.30
CA ALA A 330 -12.01 36.69 55.87
C ALA A 330 -13.05 36.22 56.92
N ALA A 331 -13.55 34.97 56.75
CA ALA A 331 -14.43 34.31 57.74
C ALA A 331 -13.68 33.69 58.93
N GLY A 332 -12.36 33.93 59.06
CA GLY A 332 -11.54 33.48 60.20
C GLY A 332 -11.05 32.03 60.15
N LYS A 333 -11.09 31.36 58.96
CA LYS A 333 -10.57 29.99 58.75
C LYS A 333 -9.08 30.09 58.45
N GLU A 334 -8.18 29.55 59.27
CA GLU A 334 -6.72 29.67 59.11
C GLU A 334 -6.16 28.64 58.02
N LYS A 335 -6.87 27.55 57.76
CA LYS A 335 -6.52 26.55 56.73
C LYS A 335 -7.75 26.17 55.93
N VAL A 336 -7.65 26.30 54.61
CA VAL A 336 -8.76 26.03 53.72
C VAL A 336 -8.27 25.10 52.62
N GLU A 337 -8.73 23.87 52.64
CA GLU A 337 -8.64 22.96 51.47
C GLU A 337 -9.80 23.28 50.55
N VAL A 338 -9.47 23.70 49.32
CA VAL A 338 -10.49 24.04 48.31
C VAL A 338 -10.67 22.86 47.39
N PRO A 339 -11.90 22.36 47.21
CA PRO A 339 -12.18 21.26 46.31
C PRO A 339 -11.87 21.59 44.85
N SER A 340 -11.81 20.57 44.00
CA SER A 340 -11.64 20.72 42.56
C SER A 340 -12.96 20.65 41.79
N ASP A 341 -14.06 20.31 42.44
CA ASP A 341 -15.41 20.25 41.86
C ASP A 341 -16.13 21.59 41.97
N LEU A 342 -16.73 22.05 40.87
CA LEU A 342 -17.45 23.34 40.81
C LEU A 342 -18.64 23.42 41.77
N GLY A 343 -19.36 22.31 41.97
CA GLY A 343 -20.50 22.23 42.87
C GLY A 343 -20.07 22.39 44.34
N GLU A 344 -19.00 21.70 44.72
CA GLU A 344 -18.41 21.78 46.07
C GLU A 344 -17.79 23.15 46.33
N ILE A 345 -17.12 23.74 45.31
CA ILE A 345 -16.60 25.13 45.41
C ILE A 345 -17.73 26.12 45.63
N SER A 346 -18.84 26.01 44.88
CA SER A 346 -20.00 26.89 45.02
C SER A 346 -20.67 26.76 46.40
N ALA A 347 -20.82 25.52 46.90
CA ALA A 347 -21.35 25.27 48.24
C ALA A 347 -20.48 25.90 49.32
N MET A 348 -19.16 25.71 49.23
CA MET A 348 -18.19 26.25 50.17
C MET A 348 -18.13 27.79 50.14
N LEU A 349 -18.27 28.41 48.97
CA LEU A 349 -18.37 29.86 48.82
C LEU A 349 -19.63 30.38 49.50
N SER A 350 -20.77 29.75 49.28
CA SER A 350 -22.05 30.12 49.90
C SER A 350 -22.03 30.00 51.43
N GLU A 351 -21.46 28.91 51.95
CA GLU A 351 -21.29 28.73 53.41
C GLU A 351 -20.43 29.82 54.04
N ASN A 352 -19.26 30.10 53.43
CA ASN A 352 -18.35 31.14 53.96
C ASN A 352 -18.94 32.51 53.82
N GLN A 353 -19.74 32.82 52.80
CA GLN A 353 -20.49 34.10 52.72
C GLN A 353 -21.53 34.25 53.81
N GLN A 354 -22.25 33.17 54.19
CA GLN A 354 -23.19 33.16 55.27
C GLN A 354 -22.48 33.43 56.60
N ILE A 355 -21.31 32.84 56.85
CA ILE A 355 -20.51 33.10 58.04
C ILE A 355 -20.09 34.58 58.08
N LEU A 356 -19.58 35.15 57.00
CA LEU A 356 -19.21 36.53 56.88
C LEU A 356 -20.39 37.47 57.17
N ALA A 357 -21.59 37.18 56.68
CA ALA A 357 -22.81 37.96 56.95
C ALA A 357 -23.20 37.98 58.44
N THR A 358 -22.85 36.93 59.19
CA THR A 358 -23.07 36.86 60.64
C THR A 358 -22.01 37.62 61.44
N LEU A 359 -20.79 37.73 60.91
CA LEU A 359 -19.66 38.44 61.59
C LEU A 359 -19.67 39.95 61.35
N VAL A 360 -20.34 40.42 60.29
CA VAL A 360 -20.49 41.86 60.03
C VAL A 360 -21.75 42.38 60.75
N PRO A 361 -21.63 43.24 61.78
CA PRO A 361 -22.80 43.78 62.42
C PRO A 361 -23.67 44.53 61.42
N ALA A 362 -25.00 44.40 61.53
CA ALA A 362 -25.97 45.12 60.71
C ALA A 362 -26.01 46.60 61.08
N GLY A 363 -24.96 47.33 60.82
CA GLY A 363 -24.86 48.72 61.12
C GLY A 363 -23.52 49.33 60.76
N GLY A 364 -23.47 49.97 59.62
CA GLY A 364 -22.39 50.89 59.28
C GLY A 364 -21.36 50.43 58.29
N VAL A 365 -21.73 50.23 57.04
CA VAL A 365 -20.81 50.43 55.95
C VAL A 365 -20.75 51.89 55.61
N SER A 366 -19.73 52.59 56.12
CA SER A 366 -19.44 53.94 55.67
C SER A 366 -19.12 53.94 54.21
N LYS A 367 -19.81 54.75 53.44
CA LYS A 367 -19.74 54.98 52.00
C LYS A 367 -18.37 55.60 51.63
N GLY A 368 -17.26 54.89 51.89
CA GLY A 368 -15.96 55.52 51.75
C GLY A 368 -14.76 54.67 51.38
N MET A 369 -14.92 53.38 51.06
CA MET A 369 -13.79 52.55 50.67
C MET A 369 -14.13 51.51 49.58
N ILE A 370 -14.66 51.98 48.47
CA ILE A 370 -14.55 51.25 47.19
C ILE A 370 -13.97 52.28 46.24
N GLY A 371 -12.65 52.24 46.11
CA GLY A 371 -11.96 52.93 45.05
C GLY A 371 -12.51 52.39 43.73
N ALA A 372 -13.07 53.28 42.93
CA ALA A 372 -13.46 53.01 41.58
C ALA A 372 -12.19 52.74 40.80
N ASP A 373 -11.83 51.46 40.64
CA ASP A 373 -10.80 51.06 39.69
C ASP A 373 -11.48 50.51 38.44
N GLU A 374 -11.00 50.96 37.29
CA GLU A 374 -11.56 50.84 35.94
C GLU A 374 -11.56 49.41 35.40
N ASN A 375 -12.32 48.49 35.98
CA ASN A 375 -12.51 47.16 35.39
C ASN A 375 -13.98 46.71 35.32
N SER A 376 -14.88 47.69 35.08
CA SER A 376 -16.32 47.41 34.93
C SER A 376 -16.72 46.81 33.57
N LYS A 377 -15.77 46.43 32.71
CA LYS A 377 -16.06 45.80 31.43
C LYS A 377 -16.22 44.27 31.48
N PHE A 378 -15.86 43.63 32.62
CA PHE A 378 -15.98 42.19 32.78
C PHE A 378 -17.34 41.70 33.31
N ASN A 379 -18.12 42.54 33.93
CA ASN A 379 -19.41 42.14 34.55
C ASN A 379 -20.62 42.19 33.63
N SER A 380 -20.54 42.83 32.45
CA SER A 380 -21.66 42.83 31.48
C SER A 380 -21.64 41.62 30.53
N ALA A 381 -20.47 41.08 30.18
CA ALA A 381 -20.37 39.95 29.30
C ALA A 381 -20.75 38.60 29.96
N ALA A 382 -20.55 38.45 31.26
CA ALA A 382 -20.89 37.22 31.97
C ALA A 382 -22.41 37.09 32.26
N ILE A 383 -23.15 38.19 32.28
CA ILE A 383 -24.62 38.17 32.51
C ILE A 383 -25.39 38.00 31.22
N GLU A 384 -24.87 38.45 30.08
CA GLU A 384 -25.51 38.22 28.77
C GLU A 384 -25.42 36.80 28.27
N CYS A 385 -24.36 36.05 28.63
CA CYS A 385 -24.23 34.63 28.26
C CYS A 385 -25.23 33.70 28.98
N TYR A 386 -25.86 34.11 30.08
CA TYR A 386 -26.83 33.29 30.83
C TYR A 386 -28.28 33.47 30.39
N GLN A 387 -28.58 34.48 29.57
CA GLN A 387 -29.98 34.77 29.13
C GLN A 387 -30.34 34.28 27.72
N VAL A 388 -29.47 33.60 27.02
CA VAL A 388 -29.71 33.13 25.62
C VAL A 388 -29.84 31.60 25.51
N ARG A 389 -30.32 30.90 26.53
CA ARG A 389 -30.87 29.53 26.37
C ARG A 389 -31.91 29.22 27.45
N ASN A 390 -33.12 29.62 27.20
CA ASN A 390 -34.34 28.92 27.54
C ASN A 390 -35.25 28.91 26.32
#